data_a74fc8d59622ef6ccc2cf6569d1e9e69
#
_entry.id   a74fc8d59622ef6ccc2cf6569d1e9e69
#
_cell.length_a   1.000
_cell.length_b   1.000
_cell.length_c   1.000
_cell.angle_alpha   90.00
_cell.angle_beta   90.00
_cell.angle_gamma   90.00
#
_symmetry.space_group_name_H-M   'P 1'
#
loop_
_entity.id
_entity.type
_entity.pdbx_description
1 polymer ?
#
loop_
_entity_poly.entity_id
_entity_poly.type
_entity_poly.pdbx_seq_one_letter_code
_entity_poly.pdbx_strand_id
1 'polypeptide(L)'
;MAAGPNSIDVNEDDFAERVIAASSSTPVLVDFWADWCPPCRVLTPVLERLVAEYGGRFVLAKVEADENMRLAGRYKLRGFPTAILFVNGEPADQFSGAPPPDYVREF
;
A
#
# COMPACT_ATOMS: atom_id res chain seq x y z
N MET A 1 -9.17 9.21 -3.28
CA MET A 1 -10.41 8.50 -3.64
C MET A 1 -10.10 7.07 -4.05
N ALA A 2 -10.85 6.13 -3.54
CA ALA A 2 -10.63 4.74 -3.91
C ALA A 2 -10.99 4.54 -5.38
N ALA A 3 -10.14 3.81 -6.09
CA ALA A 3 -10.28 3.65 -7.53
C ALA A 3 -11.01 2.38 -7.92
N GLY A 4 -11.63 1.68 -6.95
CA GLY A 4 -12.37 0.48 -7.26
C GLY A 4 -12.44 -0.47 -6.09
N PRO A 5 -13.03 -1.66 -6.28
CA PRO A 5 -13.33 -2.56 -5.17
C PRO A 5 -12.09 -3.15 -4.51
N ASN A 6 -10.95 -3.16 -5.21
CA ASN A 6 -9.72 -3.73 -4.67
C ASN A 6 -8.73 -2.67 -4.22
N SER A 7 -9.16 -1.41 -4.10
CA SER A 7 -8.36 -0.30 -3.63
C SER A 7 -9.10 0.35 -2.47
N ILE A 8 -8.56 0.24 -1.27
CA ILE A 8 -9.25 0.65 -0.04
C ILE A 8 -8.38 1.58 0.78
N ASP A 9 -9.01 2.44 1.57
CA ASP A 9 -8.32 3.25 2.55
C ASP A 9 -8.35 2.53 3.89
N VAL A 10 -7.20 2.44 4.57
CA VAL A 10 -7.05 1.69 5.81
C VAL A 10 -6.40 2.59 6.86
N ASN A 11 -6.84 2.45 8.09
CA ASN A 11 -6.31 3.21 9.22
C ASN A 11 -5.84 2.24 10.31
N GLU A 12 -5.32 2.80 11.40
CA GLU A 12 -4.77 1.99 12.48
C GLU A 12 -5.79 1.04 13.09
N ASP A 13 -7.04 1.48 13.19
CA ASP A 13 -8.07 0.71 13.87
C ASP A 13 -8.56 -0.49 13.07
N ASP A 14 -8.36 -0.51 11.75
CA ASP A 14 -8.78 -1.66 10.94
C ASP A 14 -7.62 -2.34 10.21
N PHE A 15 -6.39 -1.93 10.48
CA PHE A 15 -5.21 -2.48 9.81
C PHE A 15 -5.05 -3.98 10.09
N ALA A 16 -5.23 -4.40 11.34
CA ALA A 16 -5.05 -5.81 11.69
C ALA A 16 -6.01 -6.70 10.91
N GLU A 17 -7.25 -6.25 10.74
CA GLU A 17 -8.24 -7.04 10.04
C GLU A 17 -8.08 -6.97 8.54
N ARG A 18 -7.90 -5.75 8.00
CA ARG A 18 -7.97 -5.53 6.56
C ARG A 18 -6.63 -5.74 5.85
N VAL A 19 -5.53 -5.79 6.58
CA VAL A 19 -4.21 -6.05 6.01
C VAL A 19 -3.64 -7.35 6.55
N ILE A 20 -3.43 -7.44 7.86
CA ILE A 20 -2.75 -8.60 8.43
C ILE A 20 -3.56 -9.87 8.20
N ALA A 21 -4.80 -9.91 8.69
CA ALA A 21 -5.64 -11.09 8.54
C ALA A 21 -6.01 -11.34 7.08
N ALA A 22 -6.32 -10.29 6.34
CA ALA A 22 -6.73 -10.42 4.94
C ALA A 22 -5.61 -10.98 4.06
N SER A 23 -4.35 -10.71 4.40
CA SER A 23 -3.22 -11.16 3.60
C SER A 23 -2.98 -12.66 3.65
N SER A 24 -3.68 -13.38 4.52
CA SER A 24 -3.61 -14.84 4.52
C SER A 24 -4.38 -15.45 3.35
N SER A 25 -5.33 -14.71 2.78
CA SER A 25 -6.12 -15.17 1.63
C SER A 25 -5.67 -14.53 0.32
N THR A 26 -5.31 -13.25 0.37
CA THR A 26 -4.95 -12.47 -0.83
C THR A 26 -3.85 -11.51 -0.45
N PRO A 27 -2.77 -11.42 -1.23
CA PRO A 27 -1.70 -10.45 -0.91
C PRO A 27 -2.26 -9.04 -0.82
N VAL A 28 -1.74 -8.27 0.14
CA VAL A 28 -2.15 -6.88 0.34
C VAL A 28 -0.94 -5.99 0.17
N LEU A 29 -1.00 -5.09 -0.82
CA LEU A 29 0.05 -4.10 -1.02
C LEU A 29 -0.35 -2.83 -0.28
N VAL A 30 0.43 -2.44 0.72
CA VAL A 30 0.15 -1.26 1.52
C VAL A 30 0.94 -0.08 0.98
N ASP A 31 0.23 0.97 0.59
CA ASP A 31 0.81 2.21 0.09
C ASP A 31 0.77 3.24 1.21
N PHE A 32 1.90 3.47 1.85
CA PHE A 32 2.03 4.52 2.86
C PHE A 32 2.33 5.84 2.16
N TRP A 33 1.44 6.79 2.29
CA TRP A 33 1.53 8.06 1.58
C TRP A 33 1.26 9.23 2.52
N ALA A 34 1.49 10.45 2.03
CA ALA A 34 1.20 11.66 2.79
C ALA A 34 0.74 12.75 1.83
N ASP A 35 -0.11 13.65 2.34
CA ASP A 35 -0.68 14.72 1.52
C ASP A 35 0.37 15.64 0.93
N TRP A 36 1.45 15.88 1.68
CA TRP A 36 2.51 16.80 1.29
C TRP A 36 3.57 16.18 0.39
N CYS A 37 3.37 14.96 -0.04
CA CYS A 37 4.41 14.16 -0.70
C CYS A 37 4.18 14.12 -2.22
N PRO A 38 4.93 14.88 -3.03
CA PRO A 38 4.75 14.85 -4.49
C PRO A 38 4.97 13.48 -5.12
N PRO A 39 6.01 12.69 -4.74
CA PRO A 39 6.17 11.36 -5.33
C PRO A 39 5.00 10.43 -5.03
N CYS A 40 4.29 10.63 -3.92
CA CYS A 40 3.11 9.82 -3.60
C CYS A 40 2.02 10.04 -4.63
N ARG A 41 1.88 11.26 -5.13
CA ARG A 41 0.88 11.58 -6.15
C ARG A 41 1.19 10.94 -7.49
N VAL A 42 2.44 10.52 -7.69
CA VAL A 42 2.85 9.81 -8.90
C VAL A 42 2.61 8.32 -8.73
N LEU A 43 3.01 7.76 -7.58
CA LEU A 43 2.95 6.32 -7.36
C LEU A 43 1.53 5.80 -7.16
N THR A 44 0.72 6.48 -6.34
CA THR A 44 -0.59 5.95 -6.00
C THR A 44 -1.47 5.67 -7.22
N PRO A 45 -1.56 6.57 -8.20
CA PRO A 45 -2.34 6.26 -9.41
C PRO A 45 -1.80 5.06 -10.19
N VAL A 46 -0.48 4.85 -10.18
CA VAL A 46 0.10 3.68 -10.85
C VAL A 46 -0.35 2.40 -10.14
N LEU A 47 -0.31 2.39 -8.81
CA LEU A 47 -0.75 1.23 -8.04
C LEU A 47 -2.23 0.97 -8.22
N GLU A 48 -3.05 2.01 -8.25
CA GLU A 48 -4.49 1.86 -8.46
C GLU A 48 -4.79 1.26 -9.82
N ARG A 49 -4.03 1.65 -10.83
CA ARG A 49 -4.18 1.09 -12.16
C ARG A 49 -3.80 -0.37 -12.21
N LEU A 50 -2.69 -0.71 -11.53
CA LEU A 50 -2.23 -2.10 -11.50
C LEU A 50 -3.20 -3.01 -10.78
N VAL A 51 -3.76 -2.59 -9.65
CA VAL A 51 -4.69 -3.45 -8.92
C VAL A 51 -5.95 -3.69 -9.76
N ALA A 52 -6.38 -2.69 -10.52
CA ALA A 52 -7.51 -2.85 -11.41
C ALA A 52 -7.20 -3.83 -12.54
N GLU A 53 -6.00 -3.75 -13.11
CA GLU A 53 -5.58 -4.66 -14.17
C GLU A 53 -5.49 -6.10 -13.70
N TYR A 54 -5.09 -6.30 -12.45
CA TYR A 54 -4.89 -7.64 -11.89
C TYR A 54 -6.20 -8.26 -11.37
N GLY A 55 -7.28 -7.50 -11.36
CA GLY A 55 -8.62 -8.06 -11.13
C GLY A 55 -8.80 -8.79 -9.81
N GLY A 56 -8.24 -8.26 -8.73
CA GLY A 56 -8.44 -8.87 -7.41
C GLY A 56 -7.39 -9.88 -7.02
N ARG A 57 -6.33 -10.04 -7.79
CA ARG A 57 -5.24 -10.95 -7.41
C ARG A 57 -4.47 -10.41 -6.22
N PHE A 58 -4.52 -9.10 -6.00
CA PHE A 58 -4.04 -8.50 -4.77
C PHE A 58 -4.93 -7.30 -4.45
N VAL A 59 -4.82 -6.81 -3.21
CA VAL A 59 -5.60 -5.67 -2.75
C VAL A 59 -4.62 -4.53 -2.46
N LEU A 60 -5.00 -3.32 -2.83
CA LEU A 60 -4.23 -2.13 -2.52
C LEU A 60 -4.85 -1.47 -1.30
N ALA A 61 -4.08 -1.36 -0.21
CA ALA A 61 -4.50 -0.67 1.00
C ALA A 61 -3.70 0.61 1.12
N LYS A 62 -4.39 1.76 1.11
CA LYS A 62 -3.73 3.06 1.20
C LYS A 62 -3.81 3.56 2.63
N VAL A 63 -2.66 3.91 3.20
CA VAL A 63 -2.55 4.38 4.58
C VAL A 63 -1.90 5.75 4.58
N GLU A 64 -2.63 6.75 5.03
CA GLU A 64 -2.10 8.12 5.15
C GLU A 64 -1.26 8.20 6.42
N ALA A 65 0.03 8.47 6.27
CA ALA A 65 0.99 8.32 7.36
C ALA A 65 0.79 9.31 8.49
N ASP A 66 0.40 10.55 8.18
CA ASP A 66 0.25 11.57 9.21
C ASP A 66 -0.90 11.26 10.17
N GLU A 67 -1.92 10.57 9.69
CA GLU A 67 -3.05 10.17 10.52
C GLU A 67 -2.86 8.78 11.12
N ASN A 68 -1.76 8.10 10.79
CA ASN A 68 -1.51 6.74 11.23
C ASN A 68 -0.05 6.56 11.64
N MET A 69 0.42 7.46 12.51
CA MET A 69 1.83 7.53 12.86
C MET A 69 2.34 6.29 13.59
N ARG A 70 1.46 5.58 14.29
CA ARG A 70 1.87 4.34 14.95
C ARG A 70 2.25 3.27 13.94
N LEU A 71 1.50 3.18 12.84
CA LEU A 71 1.83 2.24 11.79
C LEU A 71 3.15 2.62 11.11
N ALA A 72 3.31 3.91 10.82
CA ALA A 72 4.56 4.39 10.22
C ALA A 72 5.76 4.05 11.10
N GLY A 73 5.63 4.21 12.42
CA GLY A 73 6.68 3.87 13.36
C GLY A 73 6.92 2.37 13.47
N ARG A 74 5.83 1.58 13.46
CA ARG A 74 5.95 0.12 13.55
C ARG A 74 6.79 -0.44 12.42
N TYR A 75 6.59 0.07 11.20
CA TYR A 75 7.29 -0.44 10.03
C TYR A 75 8.54 0.39 9.69
N LYS A 76 8.90 1.33 10.56
CA LYS A 76 10.16 2.08 10.47
C LYS A 76 10.32 2.78 9.13
N LEU A 77 9.28 3.46 8.70
CA LEU A 77 9.30 4.16 7.42
C LEU A 77 10.29 5.31 7.47
N ARG A 78 11.13 5.42 6.45
CA ARG A 78 12.15 6.47 6.36
C ARG A 78 11.80 7.55 5.36
N GLY A 79 10.80 7.33 4.55
CA GLY A 79 10.39 8.29 3.55
C GLY A 79 9.11 7.86 2.89
N PHE A 80 8.58 8.71 2.02
CA PHE A 80 7.31 8.47 1.36
C PHE A 80 7.45 8.73 -0.12
N PRO A 81 6.71 7.97 -0.93
CA PRO A 81 5.88 6.84 -0.53
C PRO A 81 6.72 5.61 -0.18
N THR A 82 6.15 4.70 0.60
CA THR A 82 6.74 3.38 0.83
C THR A 82 5.64 2.36 0.60
N ALA A 83 5.91 1.37 -0.21
CA ALA A 83 4.97 0.30 -0.49
C ALA A 83 5.49 -0.99 0.11
N ILE A 84 4.66 -1.66 0.91
CA ILE A 84 5.02 -2.93 1.56
C ILE A 84 3.99 -3.97 1.16
N LEU A 85 4.48 -5.09 0.61
CA LEU A 85 3.62 -6.21 0.24
C LEU A 85 3.49 -7.16 1.42
N PHE A 86 2.25 -7.40 1.85
CA PHE A 86 1.96 -8.33 2.95
C PHE A 86 1.44 -9.65 2.39
N VAL A 87 2.03 -10.74 2.87
CA VAL A 87 1.59 -12.10 2.54
C VAL A 87 1.61 -12.89 3.83
N ASN A 88 0.49 -13.56 4.13
CA ASN A 88 0.36 -14.37 5.36
C ASN A 88 0.69 -13.57 6.62
N GLY A 89 0.26 -12.33 6.65
CA GLY A 89 0.38 -11.48 7.82
C GLY A 89 1.72 -10.79 8.01
N GLU A 90 2.67 -10.98 7.10
CA GLU A 90 4.02 -10.46 7.25
C GLU A 90 4.49 -9.71 6.01
N PRO A 91 5.36 -8.69 6.21
CA PRO A 91 5.97 -8.02 5.05
C PRO A 91 6.81 -9.01 4.25
N ALA A 92 6.50 -9.14 2.98
CA ALA A 92 7.22 -10.05 2.09
C ALA A 92 8.24 -9.30 1.24
N ASP A 93 7.92 -8.04 0.86
CA ASP A 93 8.80 -7.22 0.05
C ASP A 93 8.40 -5.77 0.19
N GLN A 94 9.29 -4.84 -0.19
CA GLN A 94 8.95 -3.43 -0.12
C GLN A 94 9.82 -2.60 -1.06
N PHE A 95 9.32 -1.42 -1.42
CA PHE A 95 10.12 -0.42 -2.11
C PHE A 95 9.72 0.98 -1.63
N SER A 96 10.60 1.96 -1.88
CA SER A 96 10.36 3.35 -1.50
C SER A 96 10.47 4.23 -2.73
N GLY A 97 9.79 5.39 -2.68
CA GLY A 97 9.80 6.32 -3.78
C GLY A 97 8.82 5.92 -4.86
N ALA A 98 8.93 6.59 -6.01
CA ALA A 98 8.05 6.33 -7.16
C ALA A 98 8.90 5.77 -8.31
N PRO A 99 9.24 4.48 -8.27
CA PRO A 99 10.04 3.89 -9.34
C PRO A 99 9.24 3.82 -10.63
N PRO A 100 9.90 3.58 -11.77
CA PRO A 100 9.18 3.47 -13.04
C PRO A 100 8.10 2.39 -12.98
N PRO A 101 7.02 2.56 -13.74
CA PRO A 101 5.92 1.59 -13.74
C PRO A 101 6.37 0.15 -14.02
N ASP A 102 7.37 -0.04 -14.87
CA ASP A 102 7.85 -1.38 -15.17
C ASP A 102 8.43 -2.06 -13.93
N TYR A 103 9.17 -1.31 -13.12
CA TYR A 103 9.69 -1.84 -11.87
C TYR A 103 8.55 -2.26 -10.93
N VAL A 104 7.56 -1.39 -10.80
CA VAL A 104 6.41 -1.67 -9.93
C VAL A 104 5.67 -2.91 -10.40
N ARG A 105 5.52 -3.07 -11.70
CA ARG A 105 4.79 -4.19 -12.28
C ARG A 105 5.46 -5.51 -11.97
N GLU A 106 6.79 -5.53 -11.92
CA GLU A 106 7.54 -6.76 -11.63
C GLU A 106 7.67 -7.05 -10.14
N PHE A 107 7.38 -6.05 -9.32
CA PHE A 107 7.43 -6.20 -7.87
C PHE A 107 6.33 -7.15 -7.39
#